data_2e251307648d3970abe7e72cb3d37516
#
_entry.id   2e251307648d3970abe7e72cb3d37516
#
_cell.length_a   1.000
_cell.length_b   1.000
_cell.length_c   1.000
_cell.angle_alpha   90.00
_cell.angle_beta   90.00
_cell.angle_gamma   90.00
#
_symmetry.space_group_name_H-M   'P 1'
#
loop_
_entity.id
_entity.type
_entity.pdbx_description
1 polymer ?
#
loop_
_entity_poly.entity_id
_entity_poly.type
_entity_poly.pdbx_seq_one_letter_code
_entity_poly.pdbx_strand_id
1 'polypeptide(L)'
;DTLPIALWSAAEIAEATGGVASGDFQCSGVEMDSRDVRVGDLFVALKGEAMDGHRFVDKAFAAGASAALVEQPVDWPHVLVKDTTAALHALAAAARERSPAKRIAVTGSVGKTGVKEAIFTALDRSSRGQAHRSVRSYNNHVGVPLSLSRMGARARFGVFEMGMNHEGEIAPLVDHVRPDVAVITTIAPAHIENLGSIEAIADEKAQIFGGLRKGGAAIIPADSPQYERLRAHAEAAGAQIYSFGRSKDARVRLLDAIPAANGGASLVTAQIDDVRLCYSVAEPGEHWIDNSLAVMATVYAVGGDLGAAGIALGEMGGLKGRGARHTITATGGRATLIDESYNANPASMRATLTQLGQTPASRRIAVLGAMGELGEFSKRFHEQLSDPIEAARVDFAVLVGEAMEPLVRKLGTVPANALGNPLAFAHCAGPAEAIAALEEFGLN
;
A
#
# COMPACT_ATOMS: atom_id res chain seq x y z
N ASP A 1 16.65 -1.46 30.68
CA ASP A 1 16.71 -0.59 29.50
C ASP A 1 17.80 -1.12 28.57
N THR A 2 17.44 -1.96 27.61
CA THR A 2 18.34 -2.36 26.55
C THR A 2 18.49 -1.18 25.59
N LEU A 3 19.71 -0.64 25.46
CA LEU A 3 20.01 0.36 24.44
C LEU A 3 19.55 -0.15 23.07
N PRO A 4 18.91 0.68 22.25
CA PRO A 4 18.48 0.26 20.91
C PRO A 4 19.69 -0.26 20.14
N ILE A 5 19.52 -1.37 19.44
CA ILE A 5 20.58 -1.97 18.63
C ILE A 5 20.98 -0.93 17.57
N ALA A 6 22.27 -0.59 17.53
CA ALA A 6 22.78 0.34 16.53
C ALA A 6 22.50 -0.20 15.12
N LEU A 7 21.89 0.62 14.30
CA LEU A 7 21.64 0.34 12.89
C LEU A 7 22.83 0.76 12.04
N TRP A 8 23.38 1.96 12.34
CA TRP A 8 24.50 2.58 11.66
C TRP A 8 25.45 3.24 12.66
N SER A 9 26.74 3.08 12.47
CA SER A 9 27.78 3.91 13.09
C SER A 9 28.18 5.07 12.16
N ALA A 10 28.81 6.10 12.72
CA ALA A 10 29.38 7.22 11.95
C ALA A 10 30.33 6.74 10.86
N ALA A 11 31.18 5.76 11.17
CA ALA A 11 32.14 5.18 10.23
C ALA A 11 31.45 4.47 9.07
N GLU A 12 30.42 3.62 9.35
CA GLU A 12 29.66 2.93 8.31
C GLU A 12 28.91 3.91 7.39
N ILE A 13 28.33 4.99 7.95
CA ILE A 13 27.66 6.02 7.14
C ILE A 13 28.67 6.74 6.25
N ALA A 14 29.82 7.15 6.81
CA ALA A 14 30.88 7.81 6.05
C ALA A 14 31.44 6.92 4.93
N GLU A 15 31.68 5.63 5.22
CA GLU A 15 32.15 4.67 4.23
C GLU A 15 31.12 4.46 3.11
N ALA A 16 29.84 4.22 3.46
CA ALA A 16 28.78 3.99 2.48
C ALA A 16 28.52 5.19 1.58
N THR A 17 28.59 6.42 2.14
CA THR A 17 28.21 7.66 1.43
C THR A 17 29.40 8.39 0.79
N GLY A 18 30.62 8.02 1.15
CA GLY A 18 31.82 8.79 0.81
C GLY A 18 31.90 10.15 1.53
N GLY A 19 31.13 10.32 2.61
CA GLY A 19 31.06 11.54 3.39
C GLY A 19 32.09 11.62 4.49
N VAL A 20 32.10 12.74 5.23
CA VAL A 20 33.01 13.00 6.35
C VAL A 20 32.19 13.11 7.64
N ALA A 21 32.42 12.21 8.59
CA ALA A 21 31.76 12.27 9.90
C ALA A 21 32.41 13.34 10.78
N SER A 22 31.59 14.10 11.51
CA SER A 22 32.06 15.13 12.45
C SER A 22 32.59 14.57 13.77
N GLY A 23 32.41 13.29 14.04
CA GLY A 23 32.82 12.59 15.23
C GLY A 23 32.27 11.16 15.26
N ASP A 24 32.38 10.51 16.41
CA ASP A 24 31.85 9.16 16.62
C ASP A 24 30.43 9.23 17.19
N PHE A 25 29.52 8.48 16.58
CA PHE A 25 28.12 8.35 17.00
C PHE A 25 27.52 7.07 16.44
N GLN A 26 26.35 6.70 16.98
CA GLN A 26 25.55 5.57 16.52
C GLN A 26 24.10 6.01 16.31
N CYS A 27 23.47 5.45 15.27
CA CYS A 27 22.06 5.68 14.94
C CYS A 27 21.29 4.37 15.00
N SER A 28 20.07 4.41 15.52
CA SER A 28 19.16 3.26 15.63
C SER A 28 18.08 3.22 14.53
N GLY A 29 17.97 4.27 13.75
CA GLY A 29 17.04 4.40 12.64
C GLY A 29 17.49 5.46 11.64
N VAL A 30 16.70 5.68 10.59
CA VAL A 30 16.91 6.72 9.57
C VAL A 30 15.57 7.39 9.30
N GLU A 31 15.52 8.73 9.32
CA GLU A 31 14.28 9.49 9.08
C GLU A 31 14.57 10.75 8.25
N MET A 32 13.61 11.16 7.44
CA MET A 32 13.70 12.36 6.60
C MET A 32 12.66 13.43 6.99
N ASP A 33 11.65 13.08 7.76
CA ASP A 33 10.65 14.02 8.27
C ASP A 33 10.92 14.33 9.74
N SER A 34 11.25 15.58 10.04
CA SER A 34 11.57 16.03 11.41
C SER A 34 10.43 15.83 12.43
N ARG A 35 9.19 15.62 11.96
CA ARG A 35 8.01 15.36 12.80
C ARG A 35 7.93 13.88 13.23
N ASP A 36 8.57 12.99 12.49
CA ASP A 36 8.56 11.55 12.70
C ASP A 36 9.86 11.02 13.30
N VAL A 37 10.85 11.88 13.51
CA VAL A 37 12.14 11.54 14.14
C VAL A 37 11.92 10.94 15.52
N ARG A 38 12.61 9.84 15.78
CA ARG A 38 12.66 9.15 17.08
C ARG A 38 14.05 9.30 17.70
N VAL A 39 14.11 9.05 19.01
CA VAL A 39 15.40 9.05 19.73
C VAL A 39 16.35 8.03 19.09
N GLY A 40 17.53 8.51 18.71
CA GLY A 40 18.57 7.69 18.10
C GLY A 40 18.58 7.70 16.56
N ASP A 41 17.65 8.36 15.88
CA ASP A 41 17.62 8.37 14.41
C ASP A 41 18.75 9.20 13.79
N LEU A 42 19.18 8.79 12.59
CA LEU A 42 19.87 9.61 11.62
C LEU A 42 18.83 10.44 10.86
N PHE A 43 18.88 11.75 10.97
CA PHE A 43 18.04 12.63 10.18
C PHE A 43 18.68 12.94 8.83
N VAL A 44 18.01 12.65 7.73
CA VAL A 44 18.48 12.95 6.37
C VAL A 44 17.90 14.27 5.90
N ALA A 45 18.74 15.30 5.80
CA ALA A 45 18.34 16.64 5.36
C ALA A 45 18.24 16.70 3.82
N LEU A 46 17.14 16.21 3.27
CA LEU A 46 16.91 16.20 1.82
C LEU A 46 16.57 17.60 1.30
N LYS A 47 17.05 17.92 0.11
CA LYS A 47 16.61 19.08 -0.67
C LYS A 47 15.49 18.68 -1.61
N GLY A 48 14.27 19.14 -1.33
CA GLY A 48 13.13 19.04 -2.24
C GLY A 48 13.00 20.29 -3.10
N GLU A 49 12.16 20.22 -4.13
CA GLU A 49 11.87 21.36 -5.02
C GLU A 49 11.33 22.58 -4.28
N ALA A 50 10.46 22.35 -3.30
CA ALA A 50 9.78 23.40 -2.53
C ALA A 50 10.41 23.69 -1.17
N MET A 51 11.26 22.80 -0.64
CA MET A 51 11.74 22.89 0.74
C MET A 51 13.09 22.22 0.95
N ASP A 52 13.99 22.91 1.65
CA ASP A 52 15.30 22.40 2.06
C ASP A 52 15.23 21.79 3.47
N GLY A 53 15.51 20.49 3.58
CA GLY A 53 15.50 19.74 4.83
C GLY A 53 16.51 20.24 5.87
N HIS A 54 17.58 20.94 5.48
CA HIS A 54 18.55 21.49 6.39
C HIS A 54 17.95 22.48 7.39
N ARG A 55 16.84 23.15 7.04
CA ARG A 55 16.09 24.05 7.93
C ARG A 55 15.46 23.34 9.13
N PHE A 56 15.38 22.02 9.11
CA PHE A 56 14.74 21.21 10.12
C PHE A 56 15.73 20.41 10.98
N VAL A 57 17.03 20.61 10.80
CA VAL A 57 18.07 19.88 11.56
C VAL A 57 17.89 20.12 13.07
N ASP A 58 17.78 21.36 13.51
CA ASP A 58 17.59 21.70 14.93
C ASP A 58 16.33 21.05 15.50
N LYS A 59 15.23 21.03 14.72
CA LYS A 59 13.99 20.40 15.11
C LYS A 59 14.13 18.88 15.22
N ALA A 60 14.89 18.26 14.32
CA ALA A 60 15.18 16.82 14.36
C ALA A 60 15.98 16.47 15.63
N PHE A 61 16.97 17.25 16.00
CA PHE A 61 17.72 17.06 17.24
C PHE A 61 16.89 17.31 18.48
N ALA A 62 16.00 18.32 18.47
CA ALA A 62 15.04 18.53 19.55
C ALA A 62 14.08 17.33 19.72
N ALA A 63 13.81 16.59 18.64
CA ALA A 63 13.01 15.36 18.69
C ALA A 63 13.82 14.10 19.07
N GLY A 64 15.16 14.21 19.18
CA GLY A 64 16.03 13.13 19.64
C GLY A 64 16.93 12.49 18.57
N ALA A 65 17.12 13.10 17.40
CA ALA A 65 18.09 12.59 16.42
C ALA A 65 19.47 12.46 17.05
N SER A 66 20.20 11.40 16.72
CA SER A 66 21.58 11.20 17.14
C SER A 66 22.58 11.86 16.21
N ALA A 67 22.26 11.97 14.93
CA ALA A 67 23.10 12.61 13.92
C ALA A 67 22.26 13.07 12.73
N ALA A 68 22.87 13.86 11.86
CA ALA A 68 22.28 14.30 10.60
C ALA A 68 23.17 13.98 9.40
N LEU A 69 22.55 13.66 8.26
CA LEU A 69 23.20 13.59 6.95
C LEU A 69 22.91 14.91 6.24
N VAL A 70 23.96 15.68 5.95
CA VAL A 70 23.85 17.08 5.53
C VAL A 70 24.82 17.43 4.40
N GLU A 71 24.50 18.47 3.63
CA GLU A 71 25.36 19.00 2.55
C GLU A 71 26.16 20.25 2.99
N GLN A 72 25.94 20.75 4.18
CA GLN A 72 26.67 21.84 4.78
C GLN A 72 26.94 21.55 6.26
N PRO A 73 28.06 22.01 6.83
CA PRO A 73 28.37 21.79 8.24
C PRO A 73 27.28 22.34 9.15
N VAL A 74 26.97 21.63 10.23
CA VAL A 74 26.06 22.01 11.29
C VAL A 74 26.72 21.81 12.65
N ASP A 75 26.21 22.45 13.70
CA ASP A 75 26.79 22.35 15.06
C ASP A 75 26.51 21.00 15.75
N TRP A 76 25.68 20.16 15.15
CA TRP A 76 25.28 18.85 15.65
C TRP A 76 26.16 17.71 15.07
N PRO A 77 26.19 16.51 15.70
CA PRO A 77 26.82 15.33 15.10
C PRO A 77 26.28 15.09 13.69
N HIS A 78 27.16 14.97 12.70
CA HIS A 78 26.71 14.84 11.31
C HIS A 78 27.71 14.08 10.44
N VAL A 79 27.23 13.63 9.29
CA VAL A 79 28.06 13.24 8.14
C VAL A 79 27.83 14.26 7.03
N LEU A 80 28.90 14.93 6.62
CA LEU A 80 28.89 15.89 5.53
C LEU A 80 29.07 15.16 4.20
N VAL A 81 28.14 15.37 3.29
CA VAL A 81 28.13 14.77 1.94
C VAL A 81 27.92 15.86 0.87
N LYS A 82 28.15 15.50 -0.39
CA LYS A 82 27.94 16.44 -1.50
C LYS A 82 26.46 16.54 -1.91
N ASP A 83 25.71 15.47 -1.75
CA ASP A 83 24.31 15.32 -2.14
C ASP A 83 23.63 14.32 -1.19
N THR A 84 22.66 14.79 -0.43
CA THR A 84 21.96 13.96 0.58
C THR A 84 21.05 12.92 -0.04
N THR A 85 20.52 13.16 -1.24
CA THR A 85 19.70 12.17 -1.96
C THR A 85 20.59 11.02 -2.46
N ALA A 86 21.70 11.33 -3.09
CA ALA A 86 22.67 10.32 -3.52
C ALA A 86 23.24 9.54 -2.32
N ALA A 87 23.48 10.21 -1.20
CA ALA A 87 23.93 9.58 0.04
C ALA A 87 22.88 8.62 0.63
N LEU A 88 21.59 8.99 0.60
CA LEU A 88 20.50 8.10 1.01
C LEU A 88 20.44 6.84 0.12
N HIS A 89 20.62 6.99 -1.19
CA HIS A 89 20.71 5.86 -2.12
C HIS A 89 21.90 4.95 -1.83
N ALA A 90 23.04 5.54 -1.48
CA ALA A 90 24.24 4.79 -1.09
C ALA A 90 24.05 4.01 0.22
N LEU A 91 23.41 4.62 1.23
CA LEU A 91 23.01 3.92 2.47
C LEU A 91 22.05 2.76 2.18
N ALA A 92 21.08 2.97 1.30
CA ALA A 92 20.15 1.92 0.88
C ALA A 92 20.89 0.74 0.22
N ALA A 93 21.84 1.02 -0.67
CA ALA A 93 22.67 0.00 -1.30
C ALA A 93 23.53 -0.74 -0.26
N ALA A 94 24.17 -0.03 0.66
CA ALA A 94 24.95 -0.63 1.74
C ALA A 94 24.10 -1.51 2.67
N ALA A 95 22.88 -1.06 3.02
CA ALA A 95 21.93 -1.85 3.80
C ALA A 95 21.55 -3.15 3.09
N ARG A 96 21.32 -3.08 1.79
CA ARG A 96 21.04 -4.25 0.95
C ARG A 96 22.19 -5.25 0.93
N GLU A 97 23.41 -4.77 0.71
CA GLU A 97 24.59 -5.65 0.56
C GLU A 97 25.00 -6.32 1.89
N ARG A 98 24.83 -5.63 3.03
CA ARG A 98 25.18 -6.19 4.34
C ARG A 98 24.15 -7.17 4.89
N SER A 99 22.94 -7.25 4.30
CA SER A 99 21.85 -8.09 4.82
C SER A 99 21.66 -9.33 3.95
N PRO A 100 21.52 -10.54 4.56
CA PRO A 100 21.18 -11.78 3.87
C PRO A 100 19.68 -11.85 3.51
N ALA A 101 18.88 -10.82 3.82
CA ALA A 101 17.44 -10.84 3.68
C ALA A 101 16.98 -11.22 2.27
N LYS A 102 16.04 -12.14 2.18
CA LYS A 102 15.22 -12.30 0.98
C LYS A 102 14.30 -11.09 0.86
N ARG A 103 14.31 -10.42 -0.29
CA ARG A 103 13.60 -9.18 -0.52
C ARG A 103 12.40 -9.39 -1.42
N ILE A 104 11.30 -8.80 -1.03
CA ILE A 104 10.02 -8.82 -1.73
C ILE A 104 9.67 -7.40 -2.15
N ALA A 105 9.38 -7.18 -3.42
CA ALA A 105 8.87 -5.92 -3.95
C ALA A 105 7.39 -6.08 -4.30
N VAL A 106 6.56 -5.11 -3.89
CA VAL A 106 5.10 -5.16 -4.08
C VAL A 106 4.63 -3.91 -4.81
N THR A 107 3.99 -4.08 -5.96
CA THR A 107 3.29 -3.01 -6.68
C THR A 107 1.87 -3.43 -7.04
N GLY A 108 1.11 -2.55 -7.66
CA GLY A 108 -0.26 -2.76 -8.12
C GLY A 108 -1.06 -1.47 -8.09
N SER A 109 -2.20 -1.45 -8.74
CA SER A 109 -3.11 -0.30 -8.73
C SER A 109 -3.82 -0.15 -7.38
N VAL A 110 -4.21 -1.27 -6.77
CA VAL A 110 -4.90 -1.36 -5.48
C VAL A 110 -4.29 -2.50 -4.66
N GLY A 111 -4.38 -2.44 -3.33
CA GLY A 111 -3.98 -3.53 -2.44
C GLY A 111 -2.51 -3.57 -2.02
N LYS A 112 -1.62 -2.78 -2.61
CA LYS A 112 -0.17 -2.77 -2.30
C LYS A 112 0.14 -2.79 -0.80
N THR A 113 -0.38 -1.81 -0.07
CA THR A 113 -0.07 -1.64 1.36
C THR A 113 -0.62 -2.80 2.18
N GLY A 114 -1.86 -3.22 1.93
CA GLY A 114 -2.47 -4.35 2.63
C GLY A 114 -1.70 -5.65 2.40
N VAL A 115 -1.35 -5.96 1.16
CA VAL A 115 -0.56 -7.14 0.79
C VAL A 115 0.84 -7.07 1.41
N LYS A 116 1.52 -5.93 1.36
CA LYS A 116 2.82 -5.71 2.01
C LYS A 116 2.74 -5.98 3.52
N GLU A 117 1.74 -5.44 4.21
CA GLU A 117 1.56 -5.65 5.65
C GLU A 117 1.28 -7.12 6.00
N ALA A 118 0.44 -7.80 5.21
CA ALA A 118 0.14 -9.21 5.42
C ALA A 118 1.37 -10.09 5.21
N ILE A 119 2.14 -9.88 4.14
CA ILE A 119 3.39 -10.59 3.88
C ILE A 119 4.38 -10.34 5.02
N PHE A 120 4.56 -9.07 5.44
CA PHE A 120 5.44 -8.74 6.56
C PHE A 120 5.02 -9.47 7.83
N THR A 121 3.75 -9.41 8.22
CA THR A 121 3.25 -10.04 9.44
C THR A 121 3.48 -11.55 9.44
N ALA A 122 3.25 -12.21 8.30
CA ALA A 122 3.51 -13.64 8.13
C ALA A 122 4.98 -13.99 8.29
N LEU A 123 5.87 -13.24 7.62
CA LEU A 123 7.31 -13.49 7.63
C LEU A 123 7.95 -13.08 8.96
N ASP A 124 7.46 -12.03 9.61
CA ASP A 124 7.93 -11.59 10.91
C ASP A 124 7.61 -12.62 11.99
N ARG A 125 6.39 -13.16 11.97
CA ARG A 125 5.98 -14.26 12.87
C ARG A 125 6.87 -15.50 12.68
N SER A 126 7.07 -15.93 11.46
CA SER A 126 7.87 -17.13 11.16
C SER A 126 9.36 -16.94 11.38
N SER A 127 9.87 -15.72 11.29
CA SER A 127 11.29 -15.38 11.53
C SER A 127 11.58 -14.86 12.93
N ARG A 128 10.59 -14.82 13.82
CA ARG A 128 10.70 -14.35 15.21
C ARG A 128 11.20 -12.89 15.30
N GLY A 129 10.54 -11.98 14.57
CA GLY A 129 10.85 -10.57 14.58
C GLY A 129 12.04 -10.17 13.70
N GLN A 130 12.43 -11.00 12.72
CA GLN A 130 13.54 -10.71 11.81
C GLN A 130 13.08 -10.33 10.40
N ALA A 131 11.85 -9.88 10.24
CA ALA A 131 11.38 -9.27 9.01
C ALA A 131 11.47 -7.74 9.08
N HIS A 132 11.63 -7.12 7.93
CA HIS A 132 11.66 -5.69 7.72
C HIS A 132 10.63 -5.30 6.65
N ARG A 133 10.11 -4.09 6.71
CA ARG A 133 9.17 -3.56 5.70
C ARG A 133 9.35 -2.08 5.44
N SER A 134 8.81 -1.63 4.31
CA SER A 134 8.66 -0.21 4.01
C SER A 134 7.93 0.51 5.13
N VAL A 135 8.43 1.68 5.47
CA VAL A 135 7.79 2.59 6.41
C VAL A 135 6.51 3.13 5.79
N ARG A 136 5.38 2.97 6.47
CA ARG A 136 4.07 3.45 5.99
C ARG A 136 3.82 3.04 4.52
N SER A 137 3.40 4.00 3.67
CA SER A 137 3.27 3.86 2.22
C SER A 137 4.36 4.66 1.48
N TYR A 138 5.57 4.75 2.05
CA TYR A 138 6.72 5.39 1.41
C TYR A 138 7.22 4.51 0.27
N ASN A 139 6.69 4.76 -0.94
CA ASN A 139 6.82 3.89 -2.10
C ASN A 139 7.38 4.59 -3.35
N ASN A 140 7.95 5.79 -3.19
CA ASN A 140 8.53 6.61 -4.25
C ASN A 140 10.08 6.59 -4.20
N HIS A 141 10.71 7.39 -5.07
CA HIS A 141 12.17 7.50 -5.24
C HIS A 141 12.96 7.90 -3.98
N VAL A 142 12.31 8.44 -2.97
CA VAL A 142 12.91 8.76 -1.66
C VAL A 142 12.49 7.72 -0.61
N GLY A 143 11.23 7.33 -0.62
CA GLY A 143 10.66 6.43 0.37
C GLY A 143 11.19 5.01 0.30
N VAL A 144 11.46 4.48 -0.89
CA VAL A 144 12.04 3.13 -1.07
C VAL A 144 13.49 3.08 -0.57
N PRO A 145 14.39 3.99 -0.94
CA PRO A 145 15.74 4.06 -0.36
C PRO A 145 15.73 4.28 1.16
N LEU A 146 14.86 5.15 1.68
CA LEU A 146 14.71 5.35 3.12
C LEU A 146 14.34 4.04 3.82
N SER A 147 13.33 3.34 3.32
CA SER A 147 12.87 2.07 3.88
C SER A 147 13.98 1.01 3.85
N LEU A 148 14.73 0.96 2.75
CA LEU A 148 15.84 0.02 2.60
C LEU A 148 17.02 0.35 3.54
N SER A 149 17.36 1.64 3.73
CA SER A 149 18.43 2.09 4.65
C SER A 149 18.15 1.73 6.11
N ARG A 150 16.88 1.50 6.46
CA ARG A 150 16.42 1.06 7.79
C ARG A 150 16.51 -0.46 8.01
N MET A 151 16.84 -1.23 6.97
CA MET A 151 16.93 -2.69 7.08
C MET A 151 18.19 -3.08 7.85
N GLY A 152 17.99 -3.80 8.95
CA GLY A 152 19.08 -4.29 9.79
C GLY A 152 19.89 -5.42 9.12
N ALA A 153 21.17 -5.51 9.46
CA ALA A 153 22.06 -6.54 8.91
C ALA A 153 21.62 -7.98 9.21
N ARG A 154 20.82 -8.20 10.25
CA ARG A 154 20.30 -9.53 10.65
C ARG A 154 18.90 -9.81 10.12
N ALA A 155 18.32 -8.93 9.30
CA ALA A 155 17.03 -9.18 8.71
C ALA A 155 17.06 -10.43 7.82
N ARG A 156 16.05 -11.28 7.95
CA ARG A 156 15.87 -12.48 7.12
C ARG A 156 14.97 -12.23 5.93
N PHE A 157 14.07 -11.26 6.07
CA PHE A 157 13.12 -10.84 5.04
C PHE A 157 12.99 -9.32 5.01
N GLY A 158 12.77 -8.76 3.82
CA GLY A 158 12.44 -7.35 3.63
C GLY A 158 11.31 -7.20 2.62
N VAL A 159 10.25 -6.45 2.97
CA VAL A 159 9.08 -6.24 2.11
C VAL A 159 8.96 -4.76 1.78
N PHE A 160 9.05 -4.43 0.48
CA PHE A 160 9.13 -3.07 -0.02
C PHE A 160 7.97 -2.76 -0.96
N GLU A 161 7.21 -1.72 -0.66
CA GLU A 161 6.15 -1.20 -1.50
C GLU A 161 6.72 -0.26 -2.56
N MET A 162 6.24 -0.38 -3.80
CA MET A 162 6.62 0.46 -4.93
C MET A 162 5.38 1.06 -5.58
N GLY A 163 5.32 2.38 -5.62
CA GLY A 163 4.28 3.15 -6.27
C GLY A 163 4.81 3.88 -7.50
N MET A 164 3.91 4.29 -8.38
CA MET A 164 4.21 5.14 -9.52
C MET A 164 3.04 6.06 -9.83
N ASN A 165 3.32 7.21 -10.37
CA ASN A 165 2.39 8.14 -10.96
C ASN A 165 2.63 8.32 -12.46
N HIS A 166 3.87 8.14 -12.92
CA HIS A 166 4.30 8.33 -14.30
C HIS A 166 5.08 7.12 -14.81
N GLU A 167 5.25 7.08 -16.12
CA GLU A 167 6.12 6.11 -16.79
C GLU A 167 7.59 6.27 -16.36
N GLY A 168 8.29 5.15 -16.23
CA GLY A 168 9.71 5.11 -15.88
C GLY A 168 10.02 5.19 -14.38
N GLU A 169 9.02 5.20 -13.50
CA GLU A 169 9.25 5.32 -12.04
C GLU A 169 9.52 3.99 -11.35
N ILE A 170 8.96 2.87 -11.83
CA ILE A 170 9.11 1.55 -11.16
C ILE A 170 10.52 0.97 -11.33
N ALA A 171 11.11 1.08 -12.51
CA ALA A 171 12.42 0.48 -12.78
C ALA A 171 13.53 0.98 -11.84
N PRO A 172 13.70 2.29 -11.57
CA PRO A 172 14.69 2.77 -10.60
C PRO A 172 14.41 2.29 -9.18
N LEU A 173 13.12 2.17 -8.79
CA LEU A 173 12.75 1.71 -7.45
C LEU A 173 13.16 0.26 -7.22
N VAL A 174 12.87 -0.60 -8.19
CA VAL A 174 13.20 -2.03 -8.07
C VAL A 174 14.70 -2.28 -8.14
N ASP A 175 15.47 -1.44 -8.83
CA ASP A 175 16.93 -1.52 -8.88
C ASP A 175 17.57 -1.28 -7.51
N HIS A 176 16.99 -0.41 -6.67
CA HIS A 176 17.44 -0.26 -5.29
C HIS A 176 17.25 -1.53 -4.47
N VAL A 177 16.14 -2.22 -4.64
CA VAL A 177 15.77 -3.38 -3.82
C VAL A 177 16.40 -4.67 -4.34
N ARG A 178 16.43 -4.90 -5.64
CA ARG A 178 16.86 -6.17 -6.28
C ARG A 178 16.19 -7.38 -5.62
N PRO A 179 14.89 -7.53 -5.77
CA PRO A 179 14.11 -8.49 -5.02
C PRO A 179 14.32 -9.94 -5.46
N ASP A 180 14.06 -10.87 -4.53
CA ASP A 180 13.94 -12.30 -4.81
C ASP A 180 12.51 -12.64 -5.31
N VAL A 181 11.53 -11.84 -4.91
CA VAL A 181 10.12 -11.97 -5.33
C VAL A 181 9.54 -10.61 -5.66
N ALA A 182 8.87 -10.50 -6.79
CA ALA A 182 8.14 -9.30 -7.21
C ALA A 182 6.65 -9.62 -7.36
N VAL A 183 5.80 -8.78 -6.76
CA VAL A 183 4.36 -8.99 -6.66
C VAL A 183 3.62 -7.87 -7.36
N ILE A 184 2.70 -8.23 -8.25
CA ILE A 184 1.69 -7.32 -8.79
C ILE A 184 0.34 -7.74 -8.23
N THR A 185 -0.27 -6.88 -7.40
CA THR A 185 -1.55 -7.20 -6.74
C THR A 185 -2.72 -7.15 -7.70
N THR A 186 -2.85 -6.05 -8.42
CA THR A 186 -3.97 -5.79 -9.32
C THR A 186 -3.59 -4.74 -10.37
N ILE A 187 -4.12 -4.86 -11.59
CA ILE A 187 -4.07 -3.84 -12.63
C ILE A 187 -5.46 -3.23 -12.78
N ALA A 188 -5.58 -1.93 -12.56
CA ALA A 188 -6.81 -1.18 -12.63
C ALA A 188 -6.52 0.27 -13.07
N PRO A 189 -7.52 1.05 -13.53
CA PRO A 189 -7.34 2.42 -13.98
C PRO A 189 -7.06 3.38 -12.80
N ALA A 190 -5.85 3.27 -12.25
CA ALA A 190 -5.29 4.22 -11.30
C ALA A 190 -4.14 4.96 -12.00
N HIS A 191 -4.05 6.29 -11.85
CA HIS A 191 -3.07 7.16 -12.53
C HIS A 191 -3.19 7.12 -14.07
N ILE A 192 -4.39 6.81 -14.61
CA ILE A 192 -4.62 6.65 -16.05
C ILE A 192 -4.44 7.95 -16.82
N GLU A 193 -4.62 9.11 -16.16
CA GLU A 193 -4.34 10.42 -16.73
C GLU A 193 -2.89 10.52 -17.22
N ASN A 194 -1.95 10.02 -16.43
CA ASN A 194 -0.52 10.16 -16.69
C ASN A 194 0.01 9.08 -17.66
N LEU A 195 -0.64 7.92 -17.73
CA LEU A 195 -0.20 6.74 -18.49
C LEU A 195 -1.03 6.49 -19.76
N GLY A 196 -2.22 7.04 -19.83
CA GLY A 196 -3.08 7.03 -21.02
C GLY A 196 -3.91 5.76 -21.24
N SER A 197 -3.46 4.59 -20.76
CA SER A 197 -4.19 3.31 -20.94
C SER A 197 -3.91 2.31 -19.81
N ILE A 198 -4.79 1.29 -19.69
CA ILE A 198 -4.60 0.19 -18.75
C ILE A 198 -3.40 -0.67 -19.15
N GLU A 199 -3.16 -0.82 -20.44
CA GLU A 199 -2.01 -1.52 -21.01
C GLU A 199 -0.70 -0.85 -20.58
N ALA A 200 -0.61 0.46 -20.68
CA ALA A 200 0.55 1.24 -20.23
C ALA A 200 0.76 1.12 -18.71
N ILE A 201 -0.33 1.12 -17.93
CA ILE A 201 -0.27 0.86 -16.48
C ILE A 201 0.30 -0.53 -16.19
N ALA A 202 -0.12 -1.56 -16.95
CA ALA A 202 0.39 -2.92 -16.81
C ALA A 202 1.87 -3.01 -17.18
N ASP A 203 2.29 -2.40 -18.29
CA ASP A 203 3.68 -2.39 -18.73
C ASP A 203 4.59 -1.67 -17.73
N GLU A 204 4.17 -0.53 -17.21
CA GLU A 204 4.95 0.21 -16.20
C GLU A 204 5.09 -0.61 -14.90
N LYS A 205 4.01 -1.19 -14.39
CA LYS A 205 4.08 -2.03 -13.19
C LYS A 205 4.91 -3.29 -13.41
N ALA A 206 4.89 -3.86 -14.63
CA ALA A 206 5.68 -5.04 -14.98
C ALA A 206 7.20 -4.76 -15.00
N GLN A 207 7.63 -3.48 -15.02
CA GLN A 207 9.05 -3.12 -14.84
C GLN A 207 9.63 -3.63 -13.51
N ILE A 208 8.76 -3.94 -12.53
CA ILE A 208 9.19 -4.55 -11.25
C ILE A 208 9.91 -5.88 -11.45
N PHE A 209 9.62 -6.61 -12.52
CA PHE A 209 10.28 -7.89 -12.81
C PHE A 209 11.71 -7.70 -13.32
N GLY A 210 12.03 -6.55 -13.92
CA GLY A 210 13.37 -6.25 -14.41
C GLY A 210 14.44 -6.19 -13.31
N GLY A 211 14.05 -5.91 -12.07
CA GLY A 211 14.97 -5.91 -10.93
C GLY A 211 15.10 -7.25 -10.20
N LEU A 212 14.39 -8.29 -10.63
CA LEU A 212 14.46 -9.61 -9.99
C LEU A 212 15.87 -10.19 -10.05
N ARG A 213 16.29 -10.80 -8.95
CA ARG A 213 17.50 -11.62 -8.92
C ARG A 213 17.31 -12.86 -9.79
N LYS A 214 18.43 -13.41 -10.29
CA LYS A 214 18.41 -14.64 -11.11
C LYS A 214 17.67 -15.75 -10.38
N GLY A 215 16.67 -16.33 -11.05
CA GLY A 215 15.80 -17.36 -10.50
C GLY A 215 14.72 -16.84 -9.53
N GLY A 216 14.53 -15.52 -9.46
CA GLY A 216 13.50 -14.88 -8.66
C GLY A 216 12.09 -15.20 -9.15
N ALA A 217 11.09 -14.92 -8.30
CA ALA A 217 9.70 -15.25 -8.56
C ALA A 217 8.85 -14.01 -8.89
N ALA A 218 7.97 -14.16 -9.88
CA ALA A 218 6.95 -13.18 -10.25
C ALA A 218 5.57 -13.67 -9.79
N ILE A 219 4.93 -12.90 -8.94
CA ILE A 219 3.58 -13.17 -8.43
C ILE A 219 2.61 -12.29 -9.23
N ILE A 220 1.75 -12.91 -10.06
CA ILE A 220 0.91 -12.18 -11.01
C ILE A 220 -0.57 -12.64 -10.95
N PRO A 221 -1.55 -11.69 -11.07
CA PRO A 221 -2.98 -12.02 -11.03
C PRO A 221 -3.43 -12.72 -12.31
N ALA A 222 -3.78 -14.00 -12.22
CA ALA A 222 -4.20 -14.84 -13.34
C ALA A 222 -5.51 -14.40 -13.99
N ASP A 223 -6.40 -13.79 -13.21
CA ASP A 223 -7.72 -13.36 -13.66
C ASP A 223 -7.72 -11.93 -14.25
N SER A 224 -6.56 -11.28 -14.29
CA SER A 224 -6.41 -9.95 -14.89
C SER A 224 -6.55 -10.02 -16.42
N PRO A 225 -7.30 -9.12 -17.05
CA PRO A 225 -7.28 -8.97 -18.50
C PRO A 225 -5.89 -8.70 -19.09
N GLN A 226 -4.95 -8.22 -18.26
CA GLN A 226 -3.56 -7.96 -18.62
C GLN A 226 -2.61 -9.14 -18.31
N TYR A 227 -3.14 -10.30 -17.91
CA TYR A 227 -2.33 -11.45 -17.49
C TYR A 227 -1.24 -11.83 -18.48
N GLU A 228 -1.59 -12.02 -19.77
CA GLU A 228 -0.61 -12.41 -20.79
C GLU A 228 0.49 -11.37 -21.00
N ARG A 229 0.16 -10.09 -20.86
CA ARG A 229 1.13 -8.99 -20.89
C ARG A 229 2.10 -9.05 -19.71
N LEU A 230 1.59 -9.22 -18.50
CA LEU A 230 2.40 -9.37 -17.29
C LEU A 230 3.27 -10.63 -17.35
N ARG A 231 2.71 -11.74 -17.86
CA ARG A 231 3.42 -12.99 -18.04
C ARG A 231 4.60 -12.83 -18.99
N ALA A 232 4.40 -12.18 -20.12
CA ALA A 232 5.46 -11.93 -21.09
C ALA A 232 6.64 -11.14 -20.50
N HIS A 233 6.36 -10.10 -19.69
CA HIS A 233 7.40 -9.37 -18.98
C HIS A 233 8.14 -10.24 -17.96
N ALA A 234 7.44 -11.07 -17.20
CA ALA A 234 8.03 -11.98 -16.23
C ALA A 234 8.91 -13.05 -16.90
N GLU A 235 8.46 -13.63 -18.01
CA GLU A 235 9.23 -14.58 -18.83
C GLU A 235 10.49 -13.94 -19.41
N ALA A 236 10.39 -12.72 -19.94
CA ALA A 236 11.53 -11.96 -20.44
C ALA A 236 12.58 -11.66 -19.35
N ALA A 237 12.16 -11.50 -18.11
CA ALA A 237 13.03 -11.35 -16.95
C ALA A 237 13.59 -12.69 -16.43
N GLY A 238 13.21 -13.83 -17.01
CA GLY A 238 13.61 -15.17 -16.56
C GLY A 238 13.04 -15.55 -15.18
N ALA A 239 11.90 -15.00 -14.81
CA ALA A 239 11.29 -15.23 -13.51
C ALA A 239 10.54 -16.56 -13.44
N GLN A 240 10.49 -17.17 -12.26
CA GLN A 240 9.55 -18.24 -11.96
C GLN A 240 8.17 -17.66 -11.72
N ILE A 241 7.18 -18.06 -12.50
CA ILE A 241 5.83 -17.48 -12.43
C ILE A 241 4.98 -18.22 -11.41
N TYR A 242 4.39 -17.47 -10.48
CA TYR A 242 3.35 -17.89 -9.55
C TYR A 242 2.10 -17.05 -9.82
N SER A 243 1.29 -17.54 -10.78
CA SER A 243 0.00 -16.93 -11.06
C SER A 243 -1.00 -17.25 -9.95
N PHE A 244 -1.80 -16.28 -9.54
CA PHE A 244 -2.81 -16.46 -8.49
C PHE A 244 -4.18 -15.99 -8.97
N GLY A 245 -5.23 -16.65 -8.50
CA GLY A 245 -6.61 -16.29 -8.84
C GLY A 245 -7.58 -17.45 -8.83
N ARG A 246 -8.68 -17.29 -9.55
CA ARG A 246 -9.77 -18.26 -9.69
C ARG A 246 -9.64 -19.11 -10.94
N SER A 247 -8.85 -18.67 -11.91
CA SER A 247 -8.56 -19.42 -13.13
C SER A 247 -8.09 -20.84 -12.83
N LYS A 248 -8.53 -21.80 -13.63
CA LYS A 248 -8.13 -23.21 -13.47
C LYS A 248 -6.62 -23.41 -13.69
N ASP A 249 -6.01 -22.53 -14.46
CA ASP A 249 -4.58 -22.56 -14.79
C ASP A 249 -3.74 -21.74 -13.82
N ALA A 250 -4.35 -21.10 -12.83
CA ALA A 250 -3.61 -20.39 -11.80
C ALA A 250 -2.85 -21.39 -10.92
N ARG A 251 -1.54 -21.14 -10.73
CA ARG A 251 -0.68 -21.96 -9.88
C ARG A 251 -1.09 -21.87 -8.40
N VAL A 252 -1.56 -20.70 -7.97
CA VAL A 252 -2.15 -20.46 -6.66
C VAL A 252 -3.63 -20.21 -6.88
N ARG A 253 -4.42 -21.24 -6.72
CA ARG A 253 -5.81 -21.24 -7.16
C ARG A 253 -6.78 -21.21 -5.98
N LEU A 254 -7.74 -20.30 -6.05
CA LEU A 254 -8.91 -20.34 -5.18
C LEU A 254 -9.77 -21.58 -5.52
N LEU A 255 -10.03 -22.40 -4.53
CA LEU A 255 -10.96 -23.55 -4.66
C LEU A 255 -12.35 -23.20 -4.11
N ASP A 256 -12.41 -22.50 -2.98
CA ASP A 256 -13.64 -22.10 -2.33
C ASP A 256 -13.42 -20.91 -1.40
N ALA A 257 -14.45 -20.12 -1.18
CA ALA A 257 -14.46 -19.02 -0.23
C ALA A 257 -15.84 -18.89 0.42
N ILE A 258 -15.92 -19.12 1.71
CA ILE A 258 -17.14 -19.08 2.49
C ILE A 258 -17.14 -17.83 3.38
N PRO A 259 -17.95 -16.80 3.06
CA PRO A 259 -18.03 -15.63 3.91
C PRO A 259 -18.74 -15.96 5.23
N ALA A 260 -18.30 -15.35 6.32
CA ALA A 260 -18.98 -15.45 7.60
C ALA A 260 -20.36 -14.80 7.54
N ALA A 261 -21.32 -15.34 8.26
CA ALA A 261 -22.73 -14.89 8.25
C ALA A 261 -22.92 -13.41 8.67
N ASN A 262 -21.95 -12.84 9.40
CA ASN A 262 -21.96 -11.44 9.84
C ASN A 262 -21.32 -10.46 8.83
N GLY A 263 -20.96 -10.92 7.61
CA GLY A 263 -20.28 -10.11 6.61
C GLY A 263 -18.84 -9.70 6.98
N GLY A 264 -18.24 -10.40 7.94
CA GLY A 264 -16.86 -10.20 8.38
C GLY A 264 -15.85 -11.08 7.62
N ALA A 265 -15.09 -11.88 8.36
CA ALA A 265 -14.09 -12.80 7.84
C ALA A 265 -14.62 -13.79 6.78
N SER A 266 -13.73 -14.29 5.95
CA SER A 266 -14.02 -15.39 5.02
C SER A 266 -13.13 -16.59 5.33
N LEU A 267 -13.67 -17.80 5.21
CA LEU A 267 -12.87 -19.03 5.20
C LEU A 267 -12.48 -19.36 3.76
N VAL A 268 -11.20 -19.38 3.47
CA VAL A 268 -10.67 -19.58 2.13
C VAL A 268 -10.03 -20.95 2.03
N THR A 269 -10.35 -21.68 0.97
CA THR A 269 -9.66 -22.91 0.55
C THR A 269 -8.94 -22.63 -0.74
N ALA A 270 -7.61 -22.81 -0.76
CA ALA A 270 -6.76 -22.59 -1.92
C ALA A 270 -5.83 -23.79 -2.16
N GLN A 271 -5.25 -23.83 -3.35
CA GLN A 271 -4.25 -24.83 -3.73
C GLN A 271 -3.02 -24.12 -4.30
N ILE A 272 -1.85 -24.52 -3.84
CA ILE A 272 -0.56 -24.10 -4.40
C ILE A 272 0.18 -25.39 -4.77
N ASP A 273 0.44 -25.60 -6.06
CA ASP A 273 1.00 -26.86 -6.56
C ASP A 273 0.18 -28.06 -6.00
N ASP A 274 0.79 -28.96 -5.24
CA ASP A 274 0.13 -30.10 -4.60
C ASP A 274 -0.35 -29.82 -3.16
N VAL A 275 -0.14 -28.61 -2.66
CA VAL A 275 -0.50 -28.24 -1.28
C VAL A 275 -1.87 -27.60 -1.23
N ARG A 276 -2.78 -28.21 -0.47
CA ARG A 276 -4.10 -27.64 -0.19
C ARG A 276 -4.06 -26.87 1.13
N LEU A 277 -4.55 -25.64 1.10
CA LEU A 277 -4.58 -24.70 2.23
C LEU A 277 -6.02 -24.37 2.59
N CYS A 278 -6.28 -24.24 3.90
CA CYS A 278 -7.52 -23.70 4.44
C CYS A 278 -7.14 -22.69 5.52
N TYR A 279 -7.60 -21.44 5.37
CA TYR A 279 -7.26 -20.33 6.27
C TYR A 279 -8.36 -19.28 6.31
N SER A 280 -8.36 -18.47 7.37
CA SER A 280 -9.29 -17.35 7.50
C SER A 280 -8.67 -16.07 6.97
N VAL A 281 -9.48 -15.24 6.32
CA VAL A 281 -9.18 -13.86 5.94
C VAL A 281 -10.09 -12.96 6.75
N ALA A 282 -9.53 -12.22 7.70
CA ALA A 282 -10.32 -11.38 8.62
C ALA A 282 -10.93 -10.16 7.93
N GLU A 283 -10.22 -9.59 6.96
CA GLU A 283 -10.70 -8.47 6.19
C GLU A 283 -11.80 -8.90 5.21
N PRO A 284 -12.95 -8.21 5.18
CA PRO A 284 -14.06 -8.56 4.32
C PRO A 284 -13.82 -8.13 2.87
N GLY A 285 -14.52 -8.81 1.96
CA GLY A 285 -14.61 -8.48 0.54
C GLY A 285 -13.77 -9.39 -0.36
N GLU A 286 -14.27 -9.57 -1.58
CA GLU A 286 -13.65 -10.43 -2.61
C GLU A 286 -12.19 -10.04 -2.92
N HIS A 287 -11.89 -8.74 -2.90
CA HIS A 287 -10.54 -8.24 -3.14
C HIS A 287 -9.53 -8.71 -2.08
N TRP A 288 -9.97 -8.94 -0.84
CA TRP A 288 -9.11 -9.50 0.19
C TRP A 288 -8.90 -11.00 0.04
N ILE A 289 -9.88 -11.72 -0.51
CA ILE A 289 -9.71 -13.12 -0.90
C ILE A 289 -8.60 -13.21 -1.96
N ASP A 290 -8.68 -12.38 -3.02
CA ASP A 290 -7.66 -12.36 -4.08
C ASP A 290 -6.28 -11.89 -3.54
N ASN A 291 -6.23 -10.86 -2.71
CA ASN A 291 -5.00 -10.41 -2.04
C ASN A 291 -4.39 -11.52 -1.16
N SER A 292 -5.21 -12.32 -0.49
CA SER A 292 -4.73 -13.43 0.34
C SER A 292 -4.00 -14.50 -0.47
N LEU A 293 -4.46 -14.75 -1.71
CA LEU A 293 -3.78 -15.68 -2.63
C LEU A 293 -2.40 -15.13 -3.02
N ALA A 294 -2.29 -13.82 -3.30
CA ALA A 294 -1.00 -13.18 -3.56
C ALA A 294 -0.05 -13.27 -2.36
N VAL A 295 -0.56 -13.11 -1.13
CA VAL A 295 0.22 -13.29 0.11
C VAL A 295 0.73 -14.72 0.23
N MET A 296 -0.15 -15.72 0.07
CA MET A 296 0.21 -17.13 0.13
C MET A 296 1.25 -17.49 -0.93
N ALA A 297 1.06 -17.03 -2.17
CA ALA A 297 2.01 -17.23 -3.27
C ALA A 297 3.39 -16.66 -2.93
N THR A 298 3.43 -15.47 -2.35
CA THR A 298 4.67 -14.78 -1.97
C THR A 298 5.40 -15.51 -0.85
N VAL A 299 4.68 -15.88 0.22
CA VAL A 299 5.25 -16.61 1.36
C VAL A 299 5.79 -17.98 0.91
N TYR A 300 5.05 -18.66 0.04
CA TYR A 300 5.51 -19.93 -0.56
C TYR A 300 6.78 -19.74 -1.39
N ALA A 301 6.82 -18.75 -2.26
CA ALA A 301 7.95 -18.46 -3.14
C ALA A 301 9.25 -18.11 -2.41
N VAL A 302 9.16 -17.45 -1.25
CA VAL A 302 10.34 -17.18 -0.40
C VAL A 302 10.71 -18.34 0.53
N GLY A 303 9.93 -19.44 0.53
CA GLY A 303 10.12 -20.56 1.44
C GLY A 303 9.75 -20.21 2.89
N GLY A 304 8.76 -19.33 3.07
CA GLY A 304 8.20 -18.98 4.38
C GLY A 304 7.17 -20.00 4.88
N ASP A 305 6.67 -19.78 6.08
CA ASP A 305 5.70 -20.65 6.73
C ASP A 305 4.26 -20.25 6.33
N LEU A 306 3.58 -21.13 5.57
CA LEU A 306 2.19 -20.91 5.13
C LEU A 306 1.19 -20.92 6.29
N GLY A 307 1.47 -21.65 7.38
CA GLY A 307 0.67 -21.61 8.61
C GLY A 307 0.72 -20.24 9.26
N ALA A 308 1.92 -19.66 9.37
CA ALA A 308 2.10 -18.29 9.86
C ALA A 308 1.38 -17.26 8.98
N ALA A 309 1.38 -17.46 7.65
CA ALA A 309 0.64 -16.62 6.71
C ALA A 309 -0.87 -16.71 6.93
N GLY A 310 -1.42 -17.91 7.10
CA GLY A 310 -2.83 -18.12 7.40
C GLY A 310 -3.26 -17.45 8.72
N ILE A 311 -2.44 -17.54 9.76
CA ILE A 311 -2.70 -16.85 11.02
C ILE A 311 -2.65 -15.33 10.85
N ALA A 312 -1.64 -14.81 10.15
CA ALA A 312 -1.52 -13.37 9.88
C ALA A 312 -2.75 -12.81 9.16
N LEU A 313 -3.24 -13.50 8.11
CA LEU A 313 -4.44 -13.11 7.37
C LEU A 313 -5.71 -13.18 8.22
N GLY A 314 -5.79 -14.16 9.16
CA GLY A 314 -6.91 -14.31 10.09
C GLY A 314 -6.94 -13.29 11.22
N GLU A 315 -5.81 -12.65 11.53
CA GLU A 315 -5.66 -11.65 12.59
C GLU A 315 -5.57 -10.22 12.07
N MET A 316 -5.45 -10.01 10.76
CA MET A 316 -5.37 -8.67 10.19
C MET A 316 -6.63 -7.87 10.49
N GLY A 317 -6.43 -6.62 10.98
CA GLY A 317 -7.46 -5.59 11.06
C GLY A 317 -7.28 -4.56 9.95
N GLY A 318 -8.33 -3.81 9.63
CA GLY A 318 -8.28 -2.72 8.66
C GLY A 318 -7.20 -1.70 9.01
N LEU A 319 -6.45 -1.28 8.01
CA LEU A 319 -5.45 -0.23 8.15
C LEU A 319 -6.15 1.14 8.16
N LYS A 320 -5.60 2.10 8.91
CA LYS A 320 -6.12 3.47 8.92
C LYS A 320 -6.26 4.02 7.49
N GLY A 321 -7.47 4.48 7.15
CA GLY A 321 -7.81 4.96 5.82
C GLY A 321 -7.93 3.85 4.75
N ARG A 322 -7.88 2.56 5.14
CA ARG A 322 -7.91 1.41 4.23
C ARG A 322 -8.66 0.25 4.87
N GLY A 323 -9.96 0.44 5.13
CA GLY A 323 -10.84 -0.56 5.70
C GLY A 323 -10.93 -0.55 7.23
N ALA A 324 -10.29 0.37 7.92
CA ALA A 324 -10.40 0.47 9.37
C ALA A 324 -11.86 0.68 9.80
N ARG A 325 -12.32 -0.14 10.75
CA ARG A 325 -13.69 -0.07 11.27
C ARG A 325 -13.73 0.57 12.64
N HIS A 326 -14.58 1.58 12.79
CA HIS A 326 -14.79 2.30 14.04
C HIS A 326 -16.26 2.22 14.44
N THR A 327 -16.50 1.92 15.71
CA THR A 327 -17.85 2.05 16.25
C THR A 327 -18.03 3.51 16.70
N ILE A 328 -19.02 4.19 16.14
CA ILE A 328 -19.40 5.54 16.50
C ILE A 328 -20.77 5.56 17.14
N THR A 329 -21.00 6.52 18.04
CA THR A 329 -22.33 6.79 18.60
C THR A 329 -22.97 7.88 17.76
N ALA A 330 -24.18 7.62 17.26
CA ALA A 330 -24.98 8.57 16.49
C ALA A 330 -26.35 8.71 17.16
N THR A 331 -27.06 9.77 16.85
CA THR A 331 -28.44 9.94 17.33
C THR A 331 -29.31 8.77 16.92
N GLY A 332 -29.82 8.04 17.89
CA GLY A 332 -30.63 6.85 17.66
C GLY A 332 -29.89 5.53 17.76
N GLY A 333 -28.56 5.49 18.06
CA GLY A 333 -27.86 4.25 18.30
C GLY A 333 -26.38 4.22 17.95
N ARG A 334 -25.88 3.03 17.63
CA ARG A 334 -24.49 2.79 17.25
C ARG A 334 -24.41 2.59 15.75
N ALA A 335 -23.38 3.19 15.13
CA ALA A 335 -23.06 2.98 13.72
C ALA A 335 -21.64 2.44 13.56
N THR A 336 -21.37 1.76 12.48
CA THR A 336 -20.03 1.35 12.08
C THR A 336 -19.54 2.28 10.99
N LEU A 337 -18.48 3.00 11.25
CA LEU A 337 -17.73 3.78 10.25
C LEU A 337 -16.66 2.89 9.62
N ILE A 338 -16.70 2.73 8.31
CA ILE A 338 -15.65 2.08 7.52
C ILE A 338 -14.80 3.18 6.90
N ASP A 339 -13.54 3.28 7.32
CA ASP A 339 -12.62 4.33 6.89
C ASP A 339 -11.79 3.89 5.67
N GLU A 340 -12.16 4.40 4.48
CA GLU A 340 -11.46 4.19 3.20
C GLU A 340 -10.88 5.51 2.65
N SER A 341 -10.58 6.44 3.54
CA SER A 341 -10.26 7.84 3.19
C SER A 341 -8.85 8.09 2.62
N TYR A 342 -7.98 7.08 2.58
CA TYR A 342 -6.59 7.28 2.18
C TYR A 342 -6.43 7.68 0.69
N ASN A 343 -7.16 7.03 -0.20
CA ASN A 343 -7.16 7.29 -1.63
C ASN A 343 -8.43 6.73 -2.29
N ALA A 344 -8.80 7.30 -3.44
CA ALA A 344 -9.94 6.86 -4.22
C ALA A 344 -9.56 6.68 -5.69
N ASN A 345 -9.89 5.51 -6.25
CA ASN A 345 -9.84 5.24 -7.69
C ASN A 345 -11.02 4.36 -8.10
N PRO A 346 -11.33 4.18 -9.39
CA PRO A 346 -12.52 3.46 -9.83
C PRO A 346 -12.65 2.03 -9.27
N ALA A 347 -11.54 1.32 -9.13
CA ALA A 347 -11.54 -0.06 -8.60
C ALA A 347 -11.75 -0.09 -7.09
N SER A 348 -11.06 0.74 -6.32
CA SER A 348 -11.22 0.80 -4.87
C SER A 348 -12.61 1.27 -4.47
N MET A 349 -13.15 2.30 -5.13
CA MET A 349 -14.51 2.80 -4.88
C MET A 349 -15.57 1.74 -5.13
N ARG A 350 -15.45 0.98 -6.22
CA ARG A 350 -16.35 -0.15 -6.51
C ARG A 350 -16.24 -1.24 -5.46
N ALA A 351 -15.04 -1.63 -5.08
CA ALA A 351 -14.82 -2.66 -4.06
C ALA A 351 -15.41 -2.26 -2.70
N THR A 352 -15.20 -1.01 -2.27
CA THR A 352 -15.72 -0.46 -1.01
C THR A 352 -17.26 -0.39 -1.02
N LEU A 353 -17.86 0.06 -2.11
CA LEU A 353 -19.33 0.08 -2.25
C LEU A 353 -19.91 -1.34 -2.24
N THR A 354 -19.27 -2.30 -2.90
CA THR A 354 -19.68 -3.71 -2.85
C THR A 354 -19.62 -4.24 -1.40
N GLN A 355 -18.55 -3.95 -0.68
CA GLN A 355 -18.39 -4.33 0.73
C GLN A 355 -19.46 -3.67 1.61
N LEU A 356 -19.77 -2.39 1.39
CA LEU A 356 -20.84 -1.68 2.10
C LEU A 356 -22.17 -2.39 1.89
N GLY A 357 -22.49 -2.79 0.66
CA GLY A 357 -23.72 -3.52 0.32
C GLY A 357 -23.84 -4.89 1.00
N GLN A 358 -22.70 -5.57 1.19
CA GLN A 358 -22.62 -6.89 1.85
C GLN A 358 -22.62 -6.79 3.39
N THR A 359 -22.30 -5.61 3.94
CA THR A 359 -22.28 -5.40 5.39
C THR A 359 -23.72 -5.35 5.93
N PRO A 360 -24.10 -6.20 6.91
CA PRO A 360 -25.42 -6.16 7.52
C PRO A 360 -25.65 -4.82 8.21
N ALA A 361 -26.67 -4.10 7.79
CA ALA A 361 -27.04 -2.79 8.36
C ALA A 361 -28.50 -2.50 8.05
N SER A 362 -29.16 -1.77 8.96
CA SER A 362 -30.52 -1.25 8.74
C SER A 362 -30.53 -0.06 7.79
N ARG A 363 -29.41 0.69 7.72
CA ARG A 363 -29.25 1.87 6.88
C ARG A 363 -27.79 1.95 6.41
N ARG A 364 -27.57 2.27 5.13
CA ARG A 364 -26.26 2.41 4.51
C ARG A 364 -26.06 3.83 4.00
N ILE A 365 -24.99 4.45 4.44
CA ILE A 365 -24.62 5.81 4.04
C ILE A 365 -23.24 5.76 3.42
N ALA A 366 -23.08 6.39 2.26
CA ALA A 366 -21.81 6.47 1.55
C ALA A 366 -21.35 7.94 1.45
N VAL A 367 -20.17 8.24 1.96
CA VAL A 367 -19.52 9.54 1.77
C VAL A 367 -18.40 9.33 0.78
N LEU A 368 -18.57 9.88 -0.44
CA LEU A 368 -17.72 9.61 -1.58
C LEU A 368 -16.99 10.89 -2.00
N GLY A 369 -15.68 10.92 -1.85
CA GLY A 369 -14.82 11.97 -2.37
C GLY A 369 -14.53 11.80 -3.86
N ALA A 370 -14.28 12.88 -4.56
CA ALA A 370 -13.89 12.86 -5.97
C ALA A 370 -12.60 12.06 -6.16
N MET A 371 -12.54 11.28 -7.25
CA MET A 371 -11.35 10.53 -7.64
C MET A 371 -10.39 11.44 -8.42
N GLY A 372 -9.12 11.48 -8.01
CA GLY A 372 -8.05 12.21 -8.69
C GLY A 372 -7.39 11.42 -9.84
N GLU A 373 -6.58 12.12 -10.62
CA GLU A 373 -5.66 11.55 -11.63
C GLU A 373 -6.34 10.69 -12.71
N LEU A 374 -7.56 11.07 -13.09
CA LEU A 374 -8.36 10.39 -14.11
C LEU A 374 -8.38 11.12 -15.46
N GLY A 375 -7.92 12.38 -15.52
CA GLY A 375 -7.85 13.18 -16.73
C GLY A 375 -9.18 13.20 -17.49
N GLU A 376 -9.13 12.99 -18.80
CA GLU A 376 -10.29 12.92 -19.67
C GLU A 376 -11.30 11.81 -19.31
N PHE A 377 -10.87 10.79 -18.60
CA PHE A 377 -11.74 9.69 -18.16
C PHE A 377 -12.53 10.02 -16.89
N SER A 378 -12.28 11.14 -16.23
CA SER A 378 -12.89 11.53 -14.96
C SER A 378 -14.42 11.50 -15.02
N LYS A 379 -15.02 12.15 -16.00
CA LYS A 379 -16.48 12.15 -16.20
C LYS A 379 -17.05 10.74 -16.24
N ARG A 380 -16.47 9.87 -17.07
CA ARG A 380 -16.93 8.50 -17.28
C ARG A 380 -16.85 7.67 -15.98
N PHE A 381 -15.73 7.74 -15.28
CA PHE A 381 -15.53 6.93 -14.09
C PHE A 381 -16.39 7.40 -12.90
N HIS A 382 -16.65 8.71 -12.77
CA HIS A 382 -17.59 9.20 -11.77
C HIS A 382 -19.03 8.78 -12.09
N GLU A 383 -19.47 8.90 -13.34
CA GLU A 383 -20.80 8.43 -13.77
C GLU A 383 -21.00 6.92 -13.49
N GLN A 384 -19.97 6.10 -13.67
CA GLN A 384 -20.03 4.65 -13.45
C GLN A 384 -20.19 4.25 -11.98
N LEU A 385 -20.06 5.16 -11.02
CA LEU A 385 -20.33 4.88 -9.61
C LEU A 385 -21.84 4.72 -9.32
N SER A 386 -22.71 5.16 -10.22
CA SER A 386 -24.16 4.99 -10.04
C SER A 386 -24.54 3.51 -9.82
N ASP A 387 -24.00 2.61 -10.63
CA ASP A 387 -24.34 1.19 -10.59
C ASP A 387 -23.92 0.52 -9.26
N PRO A 388 -22.67 0.67 -8.77
CA PRO A 388 -22.29 0.12 -7.47
C PRO A 388 -22.97 0.79 -6.27
N ILE A 389 -23.36 2.06 -6.35
CA ILE A 389 -24.18 2.73 -5.32
C ILE A 389 -25.55 2.07 -5.21
N GLU A 390 -26.22 1.84 -6.36
CA GLU A 390 -27.51 1.17 -6.43
C GLU A 390 -27.42 -0.29 -5.94
N ALA A 391 -26.43 -1.05 -6.43
CA ALA A 391 -26.18 -2.43 -6.02
C ALA A 391 -25.90 -2.56 -4.52
N ALA A 392 -25.22 -1.60 -3.92
CA ALA A 392 -24.96 -1.54 -2.48
C ALA A 392 -26.21 -1.17 -1.66
N ARG A 393 -27.31 -0.78 -2.28
CA ARG A 393 -28.53 -0.31 -1.61
C ARG A 393 -28.22 0.83 -0.63
N VAL A 394 -27.51 1.83 -1.11
CA VAL A 394 -27.19 3.03 -0.32
C VAL A 394 -28.47 3.81 -0.09
N ASP A 395 -28.75 4.17 1.16
CA ASP A 395 -29.93 4.96 1.52
C ASP A 395 -29.67 6.46 1.37
N PHE A 396 -28.42 6.88 1.61
CA PHE A 396 -28.00 8.27 1.44
C PHE A 396 -26.56 8.35 0.95
N ALA A 397 -26.33 9.09 -0.13
CA ALA A 397 -25.00 9.33 -0.68
C ALA A 397 -24.61 10.81 -0.53
N VAL A 398 -23.47 11.06 0.08
CA VAL A 398 -22.84 12.40 0.14
C VAL A 398 -21.70 12.42 -0.86
N LEU A 399 -21.81 13.24 -1.88
CA LEU A 399 -20.86 13.37 -2.98
C LEU A 399 -20.03 14.64 -2.78
N VAL A 400 -18.72 14.50 -2.60
CA VAL A 400 -17.85 15.61 -2.20
C VAL A 400 -16.88 15.96 -3.33
N GLY A 401 -16.90 17.21 -3.76
CA GLY A 401 -16.03 17.77 -4.79
C GLY A 401 -16.70 18.00 -6.13
N GLU A 402 -16.16 18.95 -6.89
CA GLU A 402 -16.72 19.38 -8.18
C GLU A 402 -16.73 18.25 -9.22
N ALA A 403 -15.71 17.40 -9.24
CA ALA A 403 -15.62 16.29 -10.19
C ALA A 403 -16.72 15.23 -10.01
N MET A 404 -17.51 15.29 -8.93
CA MET A 404 -18.69 14.43 -8.72
C MET A 404 -19.92 14.89 -9.52
N GLU A 405 -19.93 16.08 -10.12
CA GLU A 405 -21.06 16.63 -10.87
C GLU A 405 -21.65 15.67 -11.95
N PRO A 406 -20.84 14.91 -12.73
CA PRO A 406 -21.38 13.91 -13.65
C PRO A 406 -22.21 12.82 -12.96
N LEU A 407 -21.77 12.37 -11.78
CA LEU A 407 -22.51 11.39 -10.97
C LEU A 407 -23.81 11.98 -10.41
N VAL A 408 -23.78 13.23 -9.94
CA VAL A 408 -24.96 13.98 -9.49
C VAL A 408 -26.04 13.99 -10.56
N ARG A 409 -25.67 14.36 -11.78
CA ARG A 409 -26.60 14.34 -12.92
C ARG A 409 -27.15 12.95 -13.20
N LYS A 410 -26.29 11.93 -13.16
CA LYS A 410 -26.67 10.55 -13.40
C LYS A 410 -27.66 10.07 -12.37
N LEU A 411 -27.40 10.27 -11.07
CA LEU A 411 -28.28 9.86 -9.97
C LEU A 411 -29.62 10.60 -10.01
N GLY A 412 -29.65 11.86 -10.41
CA GLY A 412 -30.91 12.62 -10.60
C GLY A 412 -31.82 12.08 -11.70
N THR A 413 -31.34 11.20 -12.58
CA THR A 413 -32.11 10.56 -13.65
C THR A 413 -32.47 9.09 -13.35
N VAL A 414 -31.93 8.51 -12.26
CA VAL A 414 -32.23 7.13 -11.88
C VAL A 414 -33.68 7.05 -11.38
N PRO A 415 -34.51 6.13 -11.92
CA PRO A 415 -35.88 5.91 -11.41
C PRO A 415 -35.82 5.51 -9.94
N ALA A 416 -36.91 5.79 -9.22
CA ALA A 416 -37.07 5.31 -7.86
C ALA A 416 -36.75 3.81 -7.76
N ASN A 417 -36.12 3.39 -6.66
CA ASN A 417 -35.79 1.98 -6.40
C ASN A 417 -37.04 1.09 -6.41
N ALA A 418 -36.85 -0.23 -6.34
CA ALA A 418 -37.98 -1.21 -6.34
C ALA A 418 -39.00 -0.98 -5.21
N LEU A 419 -38.70 -0.13 -4.22
CA LEU A 419 -39.60 0.30 -3.15
C LEU A 419 -40.27 1.65 -3.43
N GLY A 420 -40.02 2.26 -4.60
CA GLY A 420 -40.60 3.54 -5.01
C GLY A 420 -39.91 4.78 -4.41
N ASN A 421 -38.77 4.62 -3.71
CA ASN A 421 -38.04 5.73 -3.12
C ASN A 421 -36.85 6.12 -4.00
N PRO A 422 -36.70 7.38 -4.40
CA PRO A 422 -35.48 7.86 -5.06
C PRO A 422 -34.29 7.76 -4.07
N LEU A 423 -33.10 7.47 -4.60
CA LEU A 423 -31.89 7.56 -3.81
C LEU A 423 -31.75 9.01 -3.29
N ALA A 424 -31.68 9.17 -1.99
CA ALA A 424 -31.35 10.46 -1.40
C ALA A 424 -29.84 10.73 -1.54
N PHE A 425 -29.47 11.91 -2.00
CA PHE A 425 -28.07 12.31 -2.07
C PHE A 425 -27.90 13.82 -1.86
N ALA A 426 -26.70 14.21 -1.41
CA ALA A 426 -26.25 15.59 -1.32
C ALA A 426 -24.95 15.76 -2.11
N HIS A 427 -24.79 16.91 -2.80
CA HIS A 427 -23.56 17.31 -3.44
C HIS A 427 -22.93 18.47 -2.66
N CYS A 428 -21.70 18.28 -2.20
CA CYS A 428 -21.00 19.15 -1.28
C CYS A 428 -19.68 19.60 -1.88
N ALA A 429 -19.32 20.87 -1.70
CA ALA A 429 -18.03 21.40 -2.17
C ALA A 429 -16.85 20.86 -1.33
N GLY A 430 -17.09 20.57 -0.05
CA GLY A 430 -16.03 20.13 0.85
C GLY A 430 -16.54 19.43 2.12
N PRO A 431 -15.60 19.07 3.02
CA PRO A 431 -15.93 18.29 4.23
C PRO A 431 -16.92 18.96 5.18
N ALA A 432 -16.87 20.28 5.32
CA ALA A 432 -17.80 21.00 6.21
C ALA A 432 -19.26 20.88 5.78
N GLU A 433 -19.53 21.02 4.48
CA GLU A 433 -20.86 20.83 3.91
C GLU A 433 -21.30 19.36 3.98
N ALA A 434 -20.36 18.42 3.79
CA ALA A 434 -20.64 17.01 3.94
C ALA A 434 -21.09 16.63 5.35
N ILE A 435 -20.43 17.20 6.37
CA ILE A 435 -20.83 17.02 7.78
C ILE A 435 -22.25 17.57 8.00
N ALA A 436 -22.53 18.80 7.56
CA ALA A 436 -23.85 19.40 7.69
C ALA A 436 -24.96 18.55 7.01
N ALA A 437 -24.69 18.02 5.81
CA ALA A 437 -25.62 17.13 5.10
C ALA A 437 -25.89 15.83 5.87
N LEU A 438 -24.87 15.24 6.51
CA LEU A 438 -25.00 14.05 7.34
C LEU A 438 -25.84 14.34 8.62
N GLU A 439 -25.63 15.49 9.25
CA GLU A 439 -26.39 15.95 10.41
C GLU A 439 -27.87 16.15 10.06
N GLU A 440 -28.15 16.82 8.93
CA GLU A 440 -29.51 17.01 8.41
C GLU A 440 -30.20 15.69 8.11
N PHE A 441 -29.46 14.70 7.60
CA PHE A 441 -29.99 13.36 7.34
C PHE A 441 -30.21 12.52 8.62
N GLY A 442 -29.81 13.02 9.78
CA GLY A 442 -30.01 12.40 11.09
C GLY A 442 -28.88 11.45 11.53
N LEU A 443 -27.66 11.85 11.27
CA LEU A 443 -26.43 11.24 11.79
C LEU A 443 -25.75 12.15 12.82
N ASN A 444 -26.49 12.74 13.71
CA ASN A 444 -25.95 13.62 14.77
C ASN A 444 -25.32 12.81 15.89
#